data_0674ab594e859f4e1c74fdc0bfcb7797
#
_entry.id   0674ab594e859f4e1c74fdc0bfcb7797
#
_cell.length_a   1.000
_cell.length_b   1.000
_cell.length_c   1.000
_cell.angle_alpha   90.00
_cell.angle_beta   90.00
_cell.angle_gamma   90.00
#
_symmetry.space_group_name_H-M   'P 1'
#
loop_
_entity.id
_entity.type
_entity.pdbx_description
1 polymer ?
#
loop_
_entity_poly.entity_id
_entity_poly.type
_entity_poly.pdbx_seq_one_letter_code
_entity_poly.pdbx_strand_id
1 'polypeptide(L)'
;GEFPHNAALKELLFDFQLVDKKELAARFKAIGRIKLFIVAGVFTSDPKSRLDILVVGEAIKRPKAEKIFEGISAEIGRDVVYSMMDIEEYEYRIKMYDKFIRDVLEMPHEKVIDKLSKEVK
;
A
#
# COMPACT_ATOMS: atom_id res chain seq x y z
N GLY A 1 32.92 9.16 -12.64
CA GLY A 1 32.59 9.02 -12.71
C GLY A 1 32.38 8.88 -12.66
N GLU A 2 32.65 8.73 -12.39
CA GLU A 2 32.26 8.47 -12.40
C GLU A 2 31.50 8.42 -12.37
N PHE A 3 31.29 8.74 -12.01
CA PHE A 3 30.44 8.63 -11.97
C PHE A 3 30.03 9.15 -11.82
N PRO A 4 30.11 9.50 -11.63
CA PRO A 4 29.51 9.84 -11.35
C PRO A 4 28.75 9.91 -11.30
N HIS A 5 28.74 10.04 -11.13
CA HIS A 5 28.01 9.76 -11.27
C HIS A 5 27.24 9.53 -11.05
N ASN A 6 26.84 10.34 -10.72
CA ASN A 6 26.15 9.35 -10.27
C ASN A 6 24.73 9.48 -9.64
N ALA A 7 23.94 10.67 -9.53
CA ALA A 7 22.57 10.78 -9.05
C ALA A 7 21.62 9.95 -9.91
N ALA A 8 21.79 9.98 -11.19
CA ALA A 8 21.00 9.15 -12.08
C ALA A 8 21.18 7.67 -11.78
N LEU A 9 22.37 7.30 -11.41
CA LEU A 9 22.62 5.90 -11.05
C LEU A 9 21.89 5.51 -9.78
N LYS A 10 21.75 6.44 -8.85
CA LYS A 10 21.01 6.15 -7.63
C LYS A 10 19.54 5.89 -7.92
N GLU A 11 18.97 6.65 -8.85
CA GLU A 11 17.58 6.41 -9.23
C GLU A 11 17.42 5.03 -9.85
N LEU A 12 18.38 4.63 -10.66
CA LEU A 12 18.32 3.31 -11.28
C LEU A 12 18.46 2.20 -10.26
N LEU A 13 19.10 2.47 -9.13
CA LEU A 13 19.30 1.45 -8.12
C LEU A 13 18.09 1.27 -7.21
N PHE A 14 17.20 2.24 -7.17
CA PHE A 14 16.01 2.08 -6.33
C PHE A 14 14.94 1.31 -7.11
N ASP A 15 14.71 0.09 -6.71
CA ASP A 15 13.73 -0.78 -7.33
C ASP A 15 12.59 -0.96 -6.34
N PHE A 16 11.43 -0.40 -6.66
CA PHE A 16 10.27 -0.48 -5.79
C PHE A 16 9.83 -1.91 -5.55
N GLN A 17 10.11 -2.81 -6.48
CA GLN A 17 9.75 -4.22 -6.29
C GLN A 17 10.61 -4.90 -5.25
N LEU A 18 11.78 -4.35 -4.95
CA LEU A 18 12.66 -4.91 -3.93
C LEU A 18 12.38 -4.34 -2.54
N VAL A 19 11.47 -3.38 -2.44
CA VAL A 19 11.08 -2.85 -1.14
C VAL A 19 10.50 -3.99 -0.30
N ASP A 20 10.90 -4.02 0.98
CA ASP A 20 10.39 -5.04 1.89
C ASP A 20 8.95 -4.69 2.27
N LYS A 21 8.01 -5.32 1.59
CA LYS A 21 6.59 -5.02 1.77
C LYS A 21 6.09 -5.44 3.13
N LYS A 22 6.69 -6.49 3.70
CA LYS A 22 6.33 -6.92 5.05
C LYS A 22 6.75 -5.89 6.08
N GLU A 23 7.89 -5.27 5.87
CA GLU A 23 8.35 -4.22 6.76
C GLU A 23 7.45 -2.99 6.67
N LEU A 24 7.01 -2.65 5.46
CA LEU A 24 6.05 -1.56 5.30
C LEU A 24 4.78 -1.85 6.09
N ALA A 25 4.24 -3.06 5.94
CA ALA A 25 3.03 -3.43 6.65
C ALA A 25 3.23 -3.40 8.16
N ALA A 26 4.41 -3.79 8.62
CA ALA A 26 4.71 -3.81 10.05
C ALA A 26 4.66 -2.42 10.67
N ARG A 27 4.96 -1.38 9.88
CA ARG A 27 4.91 -0.01 10.38
C ARG A 27 3.51 0.38 10.85
N PHE A 28 2.49 -0.27 10.32
CA PHE A 28 1.10 0.06 10.65
C PHE A 28 0.54 -0.72 11.82
N LYS A 29 1.31 -1.68 12.37
CA LYS A 29 0.79 -2.50 13.47
C LYS A 29 0.47 -1.70 14.72
N ALA A 30 1.18 -0.61 14.94
CA ALA A 30 0.99 0.21 16.14
C ALA A 30 -0.20 1.15 16.04
N ILE A 31 -0.80 1.29 14.87
CA ILE A 31 -1.85 2.27 14.65
C ILE A 31 -3.24 1.68 14.63
N GLY A 32 -3.35 0.35 14.74
CA GLY A 32 -4.65 -0.30 14.73
C GLY A 32 -4.51 -1.78 14.45
N ARG A 33 -5.65 -2.45 14.37
CA ARG A 33 -5.67 -3.87 14.05
C ARG A 33 -5.83 -4.01 12.54
N ILE A 34 -4.73 -4.23 11.85
CA ILE A 34 -4.73 -4.30 10.40
C ILE A 34 -5.18 -5.69 9.95
N LYS A 35 -6.22 -5.74 9.16
CA LYS A 35 -6.78 -7.00 8.65
C LYS A 35 -6.44 -7.24 7.20
N LEU A 36 -6.21 -6.17 6.45
CA LEU A 36 -5.85 -6.28 5.04
C LEU A 36 -4.86 -5.18 4.70
N PHE A 37 -3.76 -5.54 4.08
CA PHE A 37 -2.76 -4.58 3.63
C PHE A 37 -2.36 -4.97 2.22
N ILE A 38 -2.75 -4.16 1.25
CA ILE A 38 -2.48 -4.43 -0.15
C ILE A 38 -1.54 -3.37 -0.69
N VAL A 39 -0.52 -3.81 -1.42
CA VAL A 39 0.35 -2.91 -2.16
C VAL A 39 0.06 -3.11 -3.65
N ALA A 40 0.14 -2.01 -4.39
CA ALA A 40 -0.15 -2.00 -5.81
C ALA A 40 0.62 -0.84 -6.42
N GLY A 41 0.27 -0.43 -7.63
CA GLY A 41 0.83 0.76 -8.24
C GLY A 41 2.33 0.73 -8.30
N VAL A 42 2.96 1.70 -7.63
CA VAL A 42 4.41 1.86 -7.68
C VAL A 42 5.14 0.61 -7.15
N PHE A 43 4.54 -0.11 -6.21
CA PHE A 43 5.16 -1.28 -5.61
C PHE A 43 5.03 -2.54 -6.48
N THR A 44 4.21 -2.49 -7.51
CA THR A 44 4.03 -3.61 -8.43
C THR A 44 4.37 -3.22 -9.86
N SER A 45 4.95 -2.03 -10.04
CA SER A 45 5.33 -1.50 -11.36
C SER A 45 4.15 -1.35 -12.30
N ASP A 46 2.98 -1.07 -11.76
CA ASP A 46 1.78 -0.86 -12.57
C ASP A 46 1.44 0.63 -12.60
N PRO A 47 1.81 1.34 -13.70
CA PRO A 47 1.56 2.78 -13.76
C PRO A 47 0.09 3.13 -13.90
N LYS A 48 -0.77 2.16 -14.21
CA LYS A 48 -2.18 2.41 -14.39
C LYS A 48 -2.98 2.23 -13.12
N SER A 49 -2.38 1.71 -12.07
CA SER A 49 -3.08 1.52 -10.82
C SER A 49 -3.46 2.86 -10.20
N ARG A 50 -4.66 2.93 -9.65
CA ARG A 50 -5.15 4.14 -9.01
C ARG A 50 -4.67 4.27 -7.57
N LEU A 51 -3.99 3.26 -7.07
CA LEU A 51 -3.69 3.15 -5.66
C LEU A 51 -2.34 2.48 -5.49
N ASP A 52 -1.58 2.94 -4.50
CA ASP A 52 -0.32 2.29 -4.16
C ASP A 52 -0.48 1.41 -2.91
N ILE A 53 -1.26 1.85 -1.93
CA ILE A 53 -1.45 1.10 -0.69
C ILE A 53 -2.91 1.19 -0.25
N LEU A 54 -3.48 0.03 0.07
CA LEU A 54 -4.82 -0.03 0.68
C LEU A 54 -4.69 -0.68 2.06
N VAL A 55 -5.23 -0.01 3.07
CA VAL A 55 -5.22 -0.50 4.45
C VAL A 55 -6.64 -0.66 4.91
N VAL A 56 -6.99 -1.86 5.37
CA VAL A 56 -8.30 -2.14 5.97
C VAL A 56 -8.05 -2.69 7.37
N GLY A 57 -8.72 -2.13 8.35
CA GLY A 57 -8.54 -2.60 9.71
C GLY A 57 -9.52 -1.97 10.67
N GLU A 58 -9.32 -2.27 11.96
CA GLU A 58 -10.18 -1.78 13.04
C GLU A 58 -9.41 -0.80 13.91
N ALA A 59 -10.12 0.24 14.37
CA ALA A 59 -9.55 1.20 15.31
C ALA A 59 -8.27 1.86 14.78
N ILE A 60 -8.26 2.18 13.49
CA ILE A 60 -7.08 2.79 12.87
C ILE A 60 -6.94 4.23 13.34
N LYS A 61 -5.77 4.57 13.84
CA LYS A 61 -5.45 5.93 14.26
C LYS A 61 -4.96 6.70 13.06
N ARG A 62 -5.89 7.39 12.38
CA ARG A 62 -5.60 8.03 11.11
C ARG A 62 -4.44 9.04 11.14
N PRO A 63 -4.34 9.92 12.15
CA PRO A 63 -3.20 10.87 12.14
C PRO A 63 -1.85 10.18 12.17
N LYS A 64 -1.75 9.07 12.90
CA LYS A 64 -0.50 8.32 12.94
C LYS A 64 -0.23 7.61 11.63
N ALA A 65 -1.30 7.08 11.01
CA ALA A 65 -1.17 6.43 9.71
C ALA A 65 -0.72 7.42 8.66
N GLU A 66 -1.26 8.63 8.67
CA GLU A 66 -0.89 9.65 7.71
C GLU A 66 0.58 10.00 7.81
N LYS A 67 1.11 10.05 9.03
CA LYS A 67 2.54 10.31 9.20
C LYS A 67 3.40 9.19 8.63
N ILE A 68 2.92 7.95 8.77
CA ILE A 68 3.64 6.82 8.19
C ILE A 68 3.64 6.93 6.66
N PHE A 69 2.50 7.27 6.07
CA PHE A 69 2.44 7.43 4.62
C PHE A 69 3.33 8.57 4.14
N GLU A 70 3.39 9.68 4.90
CA GLU A 70 4.30 10.76 4.57
C GLU A 70 5.75 10.31 4.57
N GLY A 71 6.11 9.47 5.56
CA GLY A 71 7.45 8.92 5.64
C GLY A 71 7.76 8.04 4.45
N ILE A 72 6.82 7.19 4.06
CA ILE A 72 7.00 6.32 2.90
C ILE A 72 7.16 7.15 1.63
N SER A 73 6.34 8.19 1.48
CA SER A 73 6.43 9.08 0.32
C SER A 73 7.81 9.72 0.23
N ALA A 74 8.35 10.14 1.39
CA ALA A 74 9.67 10.74 1.42
C ALA A 74 10.75 9.74 1.02
N GLU A 75 10.61 8.48 1.45
CA GLU A 75 11.58 7.44 1.13
C GLU A 75 11.62 7.11 -0.34
N ILE A 76 10.45 7.06 -0.99
CA ILE A 76 10.40 6.69 -2.39
C ILE A 76 10.46 7.88 -3.33
N GLY A 77 10.43 9.11 -2.80
CA GLY A 77 10.61 10.31 -3.61
C GLY A 77 9.38 10.75 -4.39
N ARG A 78 8.20 10.28 -4.01
CA ARG A 78 6.96 10.69 -4.65
C ARG A 78 5.80 10.45 -3.69
N ASP A 79 4.69 11.14 -3.92
CA ASP A 79 3.52 10.96 -3.07
C ASP A 79 2.91 9.58 -3.28
N VAL A 80 2.70 8.88 -2.19
CA VAL A 80 2.02 7.58 -2.20
C VAL A 80 0.51 7.84 -2.24
N VAL A 81 -0.16 7.19 -3.15
CA VAL A 81 -1.62 7.23 -3.21
C VAL A 81 -2.14 6.09 -2.35
N TYR A 82 -2.90 6.42 -1.33
CA TYR A 82 -3.35 5.40 -0.37
C TYR A 82 -4.81 5.59 -0.03
N SER A 83 -5.40 4.52 0.51
CA SER A 83 -6.74 4.57 1.05
C SER A 83 -6.77 3.74 2.34
N MET A 84 -7.55 4.22 3.32
CA MET A 84 -7.77 3.51 4.58
C MET A 84 -9.26 3.41 4.80
N MET A 85 -9.70 2.24 5.25
CA MET A 85 -11.11 2.06 5.57
C MET A 85 -11.25 0.98 6.62
N ASP A 86 -12.40 0.97 7.29
CA ASP A 86 -12.66 -0.11 8.24
C ASP A 86 -13.21 -1.33 7.50
N ILE A 87 -13.37 -2.43 8.26
CA ILE A 87 -13.80 -3.69 7.66
C ILE A 87 -15.20 -3.57 7.10
N GLU A 88 -16.08 -2.87 7.82
CA GLU A 88 -17.46 -2.73 7.37
C GLU A 88 -17.54 -1.99 6.04
N GLU A 89 -16.78 -0.92 5.90
CA GLU A 89 -16.76 -0.18 4.65
C GLU A 89 -16.20 -1.03 3.52
N TYR A 90 -15.11 -1.76 3.79
CA TYR A 90 -14.51 -2.61 2.79
C TYR A 90 -15.49 -3.68 2.31
N GLU A 91 -16.16 -4.36 3.25
CA GLU A 91 -17.11 -5.41 2.89
C GLU A 91 -18.31 -4.84 2.15
N TYR A 92 -18.75 -3.64 2.55
CA TYR A 92 -19.84 -2.98 1.84
C TYR A 92 -19.46 -2.69 0.39
N ARG A 93 -18.24 -2.18 0.17
CA ARG A 93 -17.79 -1.88 -1.19
C ARG A 93 -17.66 -3.13 -2.04
N ILE A 94 -17.17 -4.22 -1.46
CA ILE A 94 -17.11 -5.50 -2.17
C ILE A 94 -18.51 -5.93 -2.57
N LYS A 95 -19.45 -5.86 -1.63
CA LYS A 95 -20.82 -6.31 -1.84
C LYS A 95 -21.53 -5.49 -2.93
N MET A 96 -21.24 -4.20 -2.98
CA MET A 96 -21.88 -3.30 -3.92
C MET A 96 -21.11 -3.21 -5.26
N TYR A 97 -20.10 -4.04 -5.44
CA TYR A 97 -19.28 -4.04 -6.66
C TYR A 97 -18.69 -2.67 -6.93
N ASP A 98 -18.21 -2.00 -5.87
CA ASP A 98 -17.58 -0.69 -5.99
C ASP A 98 -16.44 -0.73 -6.99
N LYS A 99 -16.46 0.21 -7.94
CA LYS A 99 -15.48 0.21 -9.01
C LYS A 99 -14.05 0.38 -8.50
N PHE A 100 -13.87 1.25 -7.49
CA PHE A 100 -12.54 1.48 -6.94
C PHE A 100 -11.93 0.18 -6.38
N ILE A 101 -12.70 -0.53 -5.55
CA ILE A 101 -12.22 -1.77 -4.95
C ILE A 101 -12.02 -2.84 -6.02
N ARG A 102 -12.94 -2.93 -6.98
CA ARG A 102 -12.79 -3.89 -8.08
C ARG A 102 -11.52 -3.63 -8.85
N ASP A 103 -11.25 -2.35 -9.17
CA ASP A 103 -10.05 -2.00 -9.92
C ASP A 103 -8.80 -2.41 -9.14
N VAL A 104 -8.78 -2.15 -7.82
CA VAL A 104 -7.63 -2.52 -7.00
C VAL A 104 -7.39 -4.03 -7.03
N LEU A 105 -8.47 -4.80 -6.91
CA LEU A 105 -8.34 -6.26 -6.84
C LEU A 105 -8.10 -6.91 -8.19
N GLU A 106 -8.51 -6.26 -9.27
CA GLU A 106 -8.31 -6.79 -10.63
C GLU A 106 -6.97 -6.39 -11.22
N MET A 107 -6.42 -5.25 -10.80
CA MET A 107 -5.11 -4.81 -11.25
C MET A 107 -4.02 -5.56 -10.50
N PRO A 108 -2.79 -5.56 -11.02
CA PRO A 108 -1.68 -6.19 -10.29
C PRO A 108 -1.55 -5.62 -8.89
N HIS A 109 -1.54 -6.49 -7.90
CA HIS A 109 -1.43 -6.11 -6.50
C HIS A 109 -0.89 -7.28 -5.70
N GLU A 110 -0.44 -6.99 -4.49
CA GLU A 110 0.02 -8.03 -3.58
C GLU A 110 -0.63 -7.82 -2.22
N LYS A 111 -1.28 -8.86 -1.70
CA LYS A 111 -1.87 -8.83 -0.38
C LYS A 111 -0.81 -9.24 0.63
N VAL A 112 -0.23 -8.25 1.30
CA VAL A 112 0.84 -8.49 2.27
C VAL A 112 0.27 -9.02 3.58
N ILE A 113 -0.85 -8.46 4.01
CA ILE A 113 -1.62 -8.98 5.14
C ILE A 113 -3.02 -9.27 4.62
N ASP A 114 -3.49 -10.48 4.85
CA ASP A 114 -4.84 -10.84 4.42
C ASP A 114 -5.46 -11.77 5.45
N LYS A 115 -6.11 -11.16 6.43
CA LYS A 115 -6.82 -11.92 7.46
C LYS A 115 -8.32 -12.03 7.14
N LEU A 116 -8.78 -11.26 6.16
CA LEU A 116 -10.19 -11.25 5.81
C LEU A 116 -10.59 -12.47 4.99
N SER A 117 -9.71 -12.91 4.08
CA SER A 117 -10.01 -14.08 3.27
C SER A 117 -10.18 -15.32 4.13
N LYS A 118 -9.43 -15.41 5.22
CA LYS A 118 -9.54 -16.54 6.13
C LYS A 118 -10.85 -16.53 6.91
N GLU A 119 -11.35 -15.33 7.17
CA GLU A 119 -12.59 -15.20 7.96
C GLU A 119 -13.83 -15.50 7.13
N VAL A 120 -13.74 -15.34 5.83
CA VAL A 120 -14.88 -15.59 4.95
C VAL A 120 -15.22 -17.06 4.89
N LYS A 121 -14.26 -17.90 5.15
CA LYS A 121 -14.49 -19.34 5.16
C LYS A 121 -15.04 -19.79 6.48
#